data_e8971f6ea35e454118998cce59858598
#
_entry.id   e8971f6ea35e454118998cce59858598
#
_cell.length_a   1.000
_cell.length_b   1.000
_cell.length_c   1.000
_cell.angle_alpha   90.00
_cell.angle_beta   90.00
_cell.angle_gamma   90.00
#
_symmetry.space_group_name_H-M   'P 1'
#
loop_
_entity.id
_entity.type
_entity.pdbx_description
1 polymer ?
#
loop_
_entity_poly.entity_id
_entity_poly.type
_entity_poly.pdbx_seq_one_letter_code
_entity_poly.pdbx_strand_id
1 'polypeptide(L)'
;MKLFQIVRCALLVACAATQSVSAQDVKGNPAAGEKKAAQCIGCHGIQGYRASFPEIYRVPMIFGQSEKYIVSALGGYKRGERKHPTMRGVVDNLSDQDIADLAMYYASTKTPSHAPSASGNPVDSQAAMALVQKGGCVACHGENFSKPVDPAYPKIAGQYADYLAVALKSYKVEGGTVVGRANPIMGGMVKQFSNDELRLIANYVASLPGDLETIPQKRFR
;
A
#
# COMPACT_ATOMS: atom_id res chain seq x y z
N MET A 1 -34.18 10.45 -72.44
CA MET A 1 -34.74 10.93 -71.16
C MET A 1 -34.52 9.85 -70.13
N LYS A 2 -33.51 9.97 -69.31
CA LYS A 2 -33.18 9.00 -68.25
C LYS A 2 -33.17 9.74 -66.89
N LEU A 3 -34.11 9.32 -66.08
CA LEU A 3 -34.34 9.86 -64.72
C LEU A 3 -33.25 9.34 -63.80
N PHE A 4 -32.37 10.22 -63.26
CA PHE A 4 -31.38 9.84 -62.28
C PHE A 4 -32.02 9.94 -60.88
N GLN A 5 -32.32 8.81 -60.27
CA GLN A 5 -32.69 8.72 -58.85
C GLN A 5 -31.46 8.89 -57.99
N ILE A 6 -31.41 9.97 -57.26
CA ILE A 6 -30.39 10.21 -56.23
C ILE A 6 -30.85 9.52 -54.94
N VAL A 7 -30.24 8.37 -54.66
CA VAL A 7 -30.40 7.69 -53.37
C VAL A 7 -29.57 8.46 -52.33
N ARG A 8 -30.25 9.18 -51.46
CA ARG A 8 -29.62 9.78 -50.25
C ARG A 8 -29.42 8.68 -49.21
N CYS A 9 -28.20 8.14 -49.09
CA CYS A 9 -27.76 7.37 -47.93
C CYS A 9 -27.59 8.32 -46.73
N ALA A 10 -28.57 8.34 -45.83
CA ALA A 10 -28.43 8.95 -44.53
C ALA A 10 -27.55 8.03 -43.67
N LEU A 11 -26.25 8.36 -43.53
CA LEU A 11 -25.37 7.76 -42.53
C LEU A 11 -25.82 8.26 -41.13
N LEU A 12 -26.55 7.42 -40.43
CA LEU A 12 -26.74 7.56 -38.97
C LEU A 12 -25.41 7.23 -38.27
N VAL A 13 -24.63 8.25 -37.99
CA VAL A 13 -23.50 8.13 -37.05
C VAL A 13 -24.09 8.00 -35.66
N ALA A 14 -24.26 6.77 -35.18
CA ALA A 14 -24.53 6.51 -33.78
C ALA A 14 -23.26 6.87 -32.98
N CYS A 15 -23.20 8.07 -32.42
CA CYS A 15 -22.27 8.43 -31.36
C CYS A 15 -22.55 7.51 -30.17
N ALA A 16 -21.85 6.39 -30.06
CA ALA A 16 -21.76 5.64 -28.84
C ALA A 16 -21.05 6.54 -27.82
N ALA A 17 -21.84 7.22 -26.99
CA ALA A 17 -21.34 7.89 -25.81
C ALA A 17 -20.69 6.81 -24.91
N THR A 18 -19.38 6.65 -25.02
CA THR A 18 -18.60 5.91 -24.04
C THR A 18 -18.74 6.69 -22.72
N GLN A 19 -19.69 6.28 -21.91
CA GLN A 19 -19.75 6.73 -20.53
C GLN A 19 -18.46 6.21 -19.88
N SER A 20 -17.50 7.10 -19.71
CA SER A 20 -16.40 6.88 -18.80
C SER A 20 -17.03 6.64 -17.43
N VAL A 21 -17.11 5.38 -17.01
CA VAL A 21 -17.46 5.03 -15.64
C VAL A 21 -16.31 5.60 -14.80
N SER A 22 -16.53 6.82 -14.34
CA SER A 22 -15.72 7.39 -13.26
C SER A 22 -15.85 6.39 -12.13
N ALA A 23 -14.77 5.77 -11.72
CA ALA A 23 -14.76 4.97 -10.52
C ALA A 23 -15.19 5.91 -9.39
N GLN A 24 -16.49 5.86 -9.04
CA GLN A 24 -17.00 6.60 -7.89
C GLN A 24 -16.18 6.15 -6.70
N ASP A 25 -15.59 7.09 -5.98
CA ASP A 25 -14.90 6.80 -4.73
C ASP A 25 -15.91 6.12 -3.80
N VAL A 26 -15.80 4.80 -3.70
CA VAL A 26 -16.71 3.99 -2.88
C VAL A 26 -16.48 4.41 -1.44
N LYS A 27 -17.49 5.02 -0.81
CA LYS A 27 -17.39 5.46 0.57
C LYS A 27 -17.40 4.26 1.51
N GLY A 28 -16.35 4.10 2.30
CA GLY A 28 -16.24 3.03 3.30
C GLY A 28 -17.09 3.29 4.54
N ASN A 29 -17.48 2.19 5.21
CA ASN A 29 -18.14 2.19 6.51
C ASN A 29 -17.24 1.46 7.54
N PRO A 30 -16.69 2.16 8.55
CA PRO A 30 -15.76 1.54 9.50
C PRO A 30 -16.40 0.44 10.36
N ALA A 31 -17.69 0.53 10.70
CA ALA A 31 -18.39 -0.51 11.46
C ALA A 31 -18.60 -1.80 10.63
N ALA A 32 -18.82 -1.67 9.33
CA ALA A 32 -18.84 -2.80 8.40
C ALA A 32 -17.43 -3.38 8.23
N GLY A 33 -16.42 -2.52 8.12
CA GLY A 33 -15.01 -2.90 8.02
C GLY A 33 -14.52 -3.69 9.24
N GLU A 34 -14.92 -3.29 10.45
CA GLU A 34 -14.61 -4.03 11.69
C GLU A 34 -15.10 -5.47 11.64
N LYS A 35 -16.33 -5.69 11.18
CA LYS A 35 -16.90 -7.04 11.05
C LYS A 35 -16.15 -7.88 10.03
N LYS A 36 -15.68 -7.26 8.95
CA LYS A 36 -14.93 -7.91 7.87
C LYS A 36 -13.45 -8.16 8.21
N ALA A 37 -12.91 -7.44 9.20
CA ALA A 37 -11.50 -7.51 9.58
C ALA A 37 -11.09 -8.86 10.21
N ALA A 38 -12.03 -9.77 10.49
CA ALA A 38 -11.75 -11.05 11.16
C ALA A 38 -10.64 -11.88 10.47
N GLN A 39 -10.58 -11.86 9.13
CA GLN A 39 -9.54 -12.55 8.37
C GLN A 39 -8.18 -11.81 8.38
N CYS A 40 -8.16 -10.53 8.71
CA CYS A 40 -6.95 -9.70 8.72
C CYS A 40 -6.23 -9.76 10.07
N ILE A 41 -7.02 -9.77 11.17
CA ILE A 41 -6.50 -9.67 12.54
C ILE A 41 -5.69 -10.89 12.97
N GLY A 42 -5.87 -12.05 12.33
CA GLY A 42 -5.07 -13.26 12.59
C GLY A 42 -3.57 -13.10 12.31
N CYS A 43 -3.22 -12.10 11.51
CA CYS A 43 -1.84 -11.72 11.23
C CYS A 43 -1.56 -10.28 11.66
N HIS A 44 -2.35 -9.31 11.18
CA HIS A 44 -2.15 -7.88 11.44
C HIS A 44 -2.58 -7.40 12.84
N GLY A 45 -3.31 -8.22 13.59
CA GLY A 45 -3.71 -7.95 14.98
C GLY A 45 -2.82 -8.62 16.03
N ILE A 46 -1.75 -9.29 15.63
CA ILE A 46 -0.81 -9.96 16.54
C ILE A 46 0.52 -9.23 16.51
N GLN A 47 0.88 -8.64 17.63
CA GLN A 47 2.12 -7.87 17.73
C GLN A 47 3.35 -8.75 17.46
N GLY A 48 4.20 -8.31 16.52
CA GLY A 48 5.42 -9.02 16.17
C GLY A 48 5.22 -10.33 15.39
N TYR A 49 3.99 -10.65 14.94
CA TYR A 49 3.73 -11.81 14.08
C TYR A 49 4.62 -11.78 12.84
N ARG A 50 5.21 -12.93 12.50
CA ARG A 50 6.18 -13.04 11.41
C ARG A 50 5.64 -13.87 10.25
N ALA A 51 5.82 -13.35 9.04
CA ALA A 51 5.73 -14.11 7.81
C ALA A 51 7.10 -14.69 7.48
N SER A 52 7.13 -15.83 6.77
CA SER A 52 8.37 -16.50 6.37
C SER A 52 8.64 -16.44 4.86
N PHE A 53 7.79 -15.76 4.11
CA PHE A 53 7.91 -15.66 2.66
C PHE A 53 7.82 -14.20 2.19
N PRO A 54 8.71 -13.73 1.29
CA PRO A 54 9.86 -14.42 0.65
C PRO A 54 11.07 -14.61 1.57
N GLU A 55 11.08 -13.98 2.71
CA GLU A 55 12.05 -14.07 3.80
C GLU A 55 11.32 -13.82 5.11
N ILE A 56 11.97 -13.99 6.25
CA ILE A 56 11.35 -13.78 7.56
C ILE A 56 11.27 -12.26 7.85
N TYR A 57 10.07 -11.76 8.05
CA TYR A 57 9.81 -10.37 8.46
C TYR A 57 8.51 -10.26 9.27
N ARG A 58 8.36 -9.19 10.05
CA ARG A 58 7.13 -8.91 10.79
C ARG A 58 6.03 -8.45 9.84
N VAL A 59 4.83 -9.02 10.01
CA VAL A 59 3.64 -8.57 9.28
C VAL A 59 3.39 -7.09 9.59
N PRO A 60 3.18 -6.24 8.57
CA PRO A 60 3.16 -4.80 8.76
C PRO A 60 2.01 -4.32 9.63
N MET A 61 2.27 -3.24 10.36
CA MET A 61 1.26 -2.45 11.03
C MET A 61 0.40 -1.74 9.99
N ILE A 62 -0.93 -1.84 10.15
CA ILE A 62 -1.88 -1.25 9.19
C ILE A 62 -2.88 -0.30 9.86
N PHE A 63 -3.04 -0.33 11.18
CA PHE A 63 -3.83 0.67 11.89
C PHE A 63 -3.12 2.04 11.84
N GLY A 64 -3.91 3.10 11.67
CA GLY A 64 -3.41 4.46 11.51
C GLY A 64 -2.95 4.81 10.09
N GLN A 65 -2.97 3.86 9.16
CA GLN A 65 -2.59 4.08 7.76
C GLN A 65 -3.67 4.89 7.02
N SER A 66 -3.28 5.58 5.96
CA SER A 66 -4.19 6.31 5.09
C SER A 66 -5.21 5.39 4.41
N GLU A 67 -6.49 5.79 4.42
CA GLU A 67 -7.57 5.08 3.74
C GLU A 67 -7.26 4.85 2.25
N LYS A 68 -6.91 5.91 1.52
CA LYS A 68 -6.60 5.81 0.09
C LYS A 68 -5.45 4.88 -0.20
N TYR A 69 -4.42 4.87 0.67
CA TYR A 69 -3.31 3.94 0.51
C TYR A 69 -3.74 2.48 0.77
N ILE A 70 -4.60 2.22 1.77
CA ILE A 70 -5.09 0.85 2.02
C ILE A 70 -5.90 0.36 0.83
N VAL A 71 -6.81 1.19 0.28
CA VAL A 71 -7.58 0.86 -0.94
C VAL A 71 -6.63 0.53 -2.09
N SER A 72 -5.63 1.38 -2.35
CA SER A 72 -4.63 1.17 -3.39
C SER A 72 -3.82 -0.12 -3.17
N ALA A 73 -3.43 -0.40 -1.93
CA ALA A 73 -2.64 -1.58 -1.59
C ALA A 73 -3.43 -2.88 -1.77
N LEU A 74 -4.66 -2.95 -1.26
CA LEU A 74 -5.53 -4.12 -1.40
C LEU A 74 -5.91 -4.34 -2.88
N GLY A 75 -6.28 -3.28 -3.60
CA GLY A 75 -6.51 -3.33 -5.03
C GLY A 75 -5.28 -3.80 -5.82
N GLY A 76 -4.09 -3.34 -5.45
CA GLY A 76 -2.83 -3.77 -6.06
C GLY A 76 -2.55 -5.26 -5.88
N TYR A 77 -2.89 -5.85 -4.73
CA TYR A 77 -2.83 -7.31 -4.55
C TYR A 77 -3.86 -8.02 -5.43
N LYS A 78 -5.08 -7.51 -5.50
CA LYS A 78 -6.16 -8.08 -6.32
C LYS A 78 -5.81 -8.08 -7.81
N ARG A 79 -5.22 -7.01 -8.31
CA ARG A 79 -4.77 -6.89 -9.71
C ARG A 79 -3.42 -7.57 -9.99
N GLY A 80 -2.74 -8.08 -8.98
CA GLY A 80 -1.42 -8.70 -9.12
C GLY A 80 -0.25 -7.72 -9.31
N GLU A 81 -0.47 -6.43 -9.12
CA GLU A 81 0.57 -5.39 -9.11
C GLU A 81 1.49 -5.52 -7.87
N ARG A 82 0.90 -5.95 -6.75
CA ARG A 82 1.61 -6.36 -5.54
C ARG A 82 1.52 -7.87 -5.42
N LYS A 83 2.64 -8.55 -5.54
CA LYS A 83 2.69 -10.01 -5.53
C LYS A 83 3.08 -10.51 -4.16
N HIS A 84 2.16 -11.19 -3.51
CA HIS A 84 2.33 -11.85 -2.22
C HIS A 84 1.23 -12.92 -2.11
N PRO A 85 1.55 -14.23 -2.13
CA PRO A 85 0.54 -15.29 -2.22
C PRO A 85 -0.54 -15.21 -1.16
N THR A 86 -0.15 -15.05 0.12
CA THR A 86 -1.11 -14.95 1.24
C THR A 86 -2.05 -13.76 1.07
N MET A 87 -1.50 -12.56 0.78
CA MET A 87 -2.33 -11.36 0.62
C MET A 87 -3.21 -11.45 -0.62
N ARG A 88 -2.73 -12.06 -1.70
CA ARG A 88 -3.54 -12.32 -2.89
C ARG A 88 -4.75 -13.18 -2.54
N GLY A 89 -4.55 -14.30 -1.84
CA GLY A 89 -5.64 -15.20 -1.43
C GLY A 89 -6.66 -14.53 -0.49
N VAL A 90 -6.20 -13.63 0.39
CA VAL A 90 -7.08 -12.88 1.30
C VAL A 90 -7.96 -11.88 0.55
N VAL A 91 -7.41 -11.15 -0.45
CA VAL A 91 -8.14 -10.07 -1.12
C VAL A 91 -8.95 -10.52 -2.33
N ASP A 92 -8.75 -11.71 -2.82
CA ASP A 92 -9.30 -12.18 -4.11
C ASP A 92 -10.83 -12.12 -4.14
N ASN A 93 -11.48 -12.44 -3.02
CA ASN A 93 -12.93 -12.44 -2.87
C ASN A 93 -13.52 -11.13 -2.30
N LEU A 94 -12.71 -10.10 -2.04
CA LEU A 94 -13.22 -8.83 -1.54
C LEU A 94 -13.84 -8.02 -2.69
N SER A 95 -15.04 -7.49 -2.48
CA SER A 95 -15.62 -6.47 -3.35
C SER A 95 -14.93 -5.11 -3.13
N ASP A 96 -15.15 -4.16 -4.03
CA ASP A 96 -14.63 -2.81 -3.87
C ASP A 96 -15.20 -2.13 -2.61
N GLN A 97 -16.49 -2.43 -2.27
CA GLN A 97 -17.10 -1.98 -1.03
C GLN A 97 -16.43 -2.60 0.20
N ASP A 98 -16.06 -3.89 0.17
CA ASP A 98 -15.34 -4.53 1.27
C ASP A 98 -13.96 -3.89 1.48
N ILE A 99 -13.26 -3.58 0.39
CA ILE A 99 -11.98 -2.89 0.43
C ILE A 99 -12.13 -1.49 1.03
N ALA A 100 -13.15 -0.72 0.61
CA ALA A 100 -13.42 0.62 1.15
C ALA A 100 -13.77 0.57 2.65
N ASP A 101 -14.63 -0.37 3.07
CA ASP A 101 -15.02 -0.54 4.47
C ASP A 101 -13.82 -0.89 5.35
N LEU A 102 -12.99 -1.84 4.93
CA LEU A 102 -11.77 -2.24 5.62
C LEU A 102 -10.77 -1.07 5.69
N ALA A 103 -10.61 -0.33 4.59
CA ALA A 103 -9.71 0.81 4.54
C ALA A 103 -10.14 1.90 5.53
N MET A 104 -11.42 2.22 5.57
CA MET A 104 -11.97 3.19 6.53
C MET A 104 -11.81 2.71 7.98
N TYR A 105 -12.05 1.42 8.25
CA TYR A 105 -11.86 0.85 9.60
C TYR A 105 -10.42 1.02 10.07
N TYR A 106 -9.44 0.58 9.29
CA TYR A 106 -8.03 0.68 9.67
C TYR A 106 -7.51 2.12 9.72
N ALA A 107 -8.05 3.03 8.90
CA ALA A 107 -7.69 4.44 8.92
C ALA A 107 -8.33 5.21 10.07
N SER A 108 -9.54 4.84 10.51
CA SER A 108 -10.30 5.56 11.55
C SER A 108 -9.81 5.30 12.97
N THR A 109 -9.00 4.26 13.17
CA THR A 109 -8.51 3.88 14.49
C THR A 109 -7.49 4.92 14.95
N LYS A 110 -7.93 5.83 15.80
CA LYS A 110 -7.07 6.80 16.48
C LYS A 110 -6.43 6.09 17.66
N THR A 111 -5.24 5.61 17.49
CA THR A 111 -4.44 5.12 18.60
C THR A 111 -3.49 6.21 19.06
N PRO A 112 -3.22 6.32 20.37
CA PRO A 112 -2.19 7.23 20.86
C PRO A 112 -0.85 6.89 20.21
N SER A 113 -0.13 7.90 19.76
CA SER A 113 1.24 7.73 19.26
C SER A 113 2.06 6.96 20.29
N HIS A 114 2.40 5.73 20.01
CA HIS A 114 3.33 4.96 20.82
C HIS A 114 4.75 5.46 20.56
N ALA A 115 5.56 5.44 21.62
CA ALA A 115 6.98 5.66 21.46
C ALA A 115 7.53 4.70 20.37
N PRO A 116 8.49 5.12 19.53
CA PRO A 116 9.04 4.28 18.49
C PRO A 116 9.37 2.91 19.05
N SER A 117 8.83 1.86 18.45
CA SER A 117 9.29 0.51 18.77
C SER A 117 10.74 0.46 18.32
N ALA A 118 11.66 0.68 19.28
CA ALA A 118 13.10 0.65 19.06
C ALA A 118 13.54 -0.79 18.71
N SER A 119 13.07 -1.31 17.59
CA SER A 119 13.40 -2.64 17.08
C SER A 119 14.50 -2.61 16.01
N GLY A 120 15.24 -1.48 15.94
CA GLY A 120 16.38 -1.34 15.04
C GLY A 120 17.71 -1.42 15.80
N ASN A 121 18.70 -2.06 15.22
CA ASN A 121 20.10 -1.89 15.61
C ASN A 121 20.44 -0.39 15.64
N PRO A 122 21.48 0.04 16.40
CA PRO A 122 21.98 1.41 16.34
C PRO A 122 22.14 1.82 14.88
N VAL A 123 21.34 2.78 14.46
CA VAL A 123 21.36 3.23 13.06
C VAL A 123 22.45 4.27 12.96
N ASP A 124 23.38 4.10 12.01
CA ASP A 124 24.15 5.25 11.52
C ASP A 124 23.17 6.20 10.86
N SER A 125 22.61 7.09 11.67
CA SER A 125 21.57 8.02 11.25
C SER A 125 22.07 8.96 10.17
N GLN A 126 23.35 9.32 10.18
CA GLN A 126 23.94 10.24 9.21
C GLN A 126 24.05 9.59 7.83
N ALA A 127 24.58 8.36 7.74
CA ALA A 127 24.63 7.61 6.48
C ALA A 127 23.23 7.33 5.93
N ALA A 128 22.29 6.91 6.78
CA ALA A 128 20.92 6.66 6.37
C ALA A 128 20.21 7.94 5.88
N MET A 129 20.38 9.07 6.56
CA MET A 129 19.83 10.37 6.13
C MET A 129 20.39 10.81 4.77
N ALA A 130 21.67 10.60 4.51
CA ALA A 130 22.27 10.88 3.21
C ALA A 130 21.64 10.04 2.09
N LEU A 131 21.34 8.75 2.36
CA LEU A 131 20.65 7.88 1.41
C LEU A 131 19.18 8.32 1.18
N VAL A 132 18.47 8.69 2.24
CA VAL A 132 17.10 9.23 2.17
C VAL A 132 17.07 10.51 1.32
N GLN A 133 18.03 11.40 1.52
CA GLN A 133 18.14 12.63 0.75
C GLN A 133 18.50 12.35 -0.71
N LYS A 134 19.47 11.46 -0.97
CA LYS A 134 19.82 11.01 -2.32
C LYS A 134 18.62 10.42 -3.07
N GLY A 135 17.77 9.67 -2.37
CA GLY A 135 16.55 9.08 -2.93
C GLY A 135 15.36 10.03 -3.05
N GLY A 136 15.43 11.26 -2.53
CA GLY A 136 14.34 12.22 -2.56
C GLY A 136 13.07 11.74 -1.84
N CYS A 137 13.19 10.83 -0.87
CA CYS A 137 12.08 10.10 -0.26
C CYS A 137 11.04 11.03 0.39
N VAL A 138 11.49 12.13 0.99
CA VAL A 138 10.64 13.10 1.69
C VAL A 138 9.69 13.86 0.74
N ALA A 139 10.03 13.98 -0.53
CA ALA A 139 9.21 14.68 -1.51
C ALA A 139 7.80 14.08 -1.66
N CYS A 140 7.66 12.77 -1.44
CA CYS A 140 6.39 12.06 -1.52
C CYS A 140 5.89 11.61 -0.15
N HIS A 141 6.77 11.07 0.69
CA HIS A 141 6.40 10.53 2.00
C HIS A 141 6.31 11.57 3.13
N GLY A 142 6.66 12.85 2.84
CA GLY A 142 6.71 13.95 3.80
C GLY A 142 7.96 13.92 4.68
N GLU A 143 8.32 15.05 5.28
CA GLU A 143 9.57 15.22 6.05
C GLU A 143 9.70 14.24 7.22
N ASN A 144 8.59 13.90 7.88
CA ASN A 144 8.55 12.99 9.02
C ASN A 144 8.09 11.58 8.66
N PHE A 145 7.85 11.26 7.39
CA PHE A 145 7.35 9.97 6.89
C PHE A 145 5.99 9.51 7.47
N SER A 146 5.32 10.36 8.27
CA SER A 146 3.98 10.12 8.82
C SER A 146 2.90 10.98 8.14
N LYS A 147 3.31 12.02 7.40
CA LYS A 147 2.40 12.94 6.71
C LYS A 147 2.79 13.03 5.22
N PRO A 148 2.48 12.01 4.43
CA PRO A 148 2.76 12.04 3.00
C PRO A 148 2.00 13.18 2.31
N VAL A 149 2.54 13.68 1.20
CA VAL A 149 1.97 14.82 0.44
C VAL A 149 0.66 14.45 -0.25
N ASP A 150 0.42 13.17 -0.50
CA ASP A 150 -0.83 12.63 -1.03
C ASP A 150 -1.28 11.43 -0.15
N PRO A 151 -2.56 11.34 0.23
CA PRO A 151 -3.06 10.24 1.03
C PRO A 151 -3.03 8.86 0.33
N ALA A 152 -2.77 8.82 -0.98
CA ALA A 152 -2.49 7.58 -1.71
C ALA A 152 -1.07 7.05 -1.46
N TYR A 153 -0.17 7.87 -0.92
CA TYR A 153 1.16 7.42 -0.49
C TYR A 153 1.13 6.92 0.95
N PRO A 154 1.92 5.91 1.29
CA PRO A 154 1.90 5.34 2.64
C PRO A 154 2.60 6.23 3.68
N LYS A 155 2.03 6.26 4.88
CA LYS A 155 2.78 6.55 6.08
C LYS A 155 3.76 5.40 6.33
N ILE A 156 5.01 5.70 6.61
CA ILE A 156 6.05 4.66 6.78
C ILE A 156 6.92 4.83 8.02
N ALA A 157 6.85 5.99 8.70
CA ALA A 157 7.54 6.18 9.97
C ALA A 157 7.07 5.17 11.02
N GLY A 158 7.99 4.64 11.80
CA GLY A 158 7.73 3.67 12.86
C GLY A 158 7.31 2.28 12.38
N GLN A 159 7.15 2.05 11.09
CA GLN A 159 6.84 0.73 10.54
C GLN A 159 8.02 -0.24 10.77
N TYR A 160 7.75 -1.52 10.87
CA TYR A 160 8.80 -2.53 11.09
C TYR A 160 9.90 -2.48 10.03
N ALA A 161 11.15 -2.36 10.48
CA ALA A 161 12.33 -2.23 9.61
C ALA A 161 12.50 -3.41 8.64
N ASP A 162 12.29 -4.64 9.13
CA ASP A 162 12.35 -5.87 8.33
C ASP A 162 11.29 -5.86 7.22
N TYR A 163 10.04 -5.45 7.53
CA TYR A 163 9.02 -5.27 6.50
C TYR A 163 9.38 -4.18 5.49
N LEU A 164 9.87 -3.02 5.95
CA LEU A 164 10.27 -1.94 5.04
C LEU A 164 11.38 -2.39 4.10
N ALA A 165 12.38 -3.12 4.60
CA ALA A 165 13.46 -3.65 3.78
C ALA A 165 12.95 -4.62 2.71
N VAL A 166 12.06 -5.56 3.08
CA VAL A 166 11.42 -6.48 2.13
C VAL A 166 10.57 -5.70 1.10
N ALA A 167 9.82 -4.71 1.56
CA ALA A 167 9.00 -3.88 0.68
C ALA A 167 9.84 -3.11 -0.35
N LEU A 168 10.94 -2.49 0.08
CA LEU A 168 11.85 -1.75 -0.80
C LEU A 168 12.52 -2.69 -1.81
N LYS A 169 13.02 -3.85 -1.36
CA LYS A 169 13.59 -4.86 -2.26
C LYS A 169 12.58 -5.37 -3.29
N SER A 170 11.32 -5.53 -2.90
CA SER A 170 10.28 -6.04 -3.81
C SER A 170 9.97 -5.11 -4.98
N TYR A 171 10.25 -3.82 -4.89
CA TYR A 171 10.14 -2.87 -6.02
C TYR A 171 11.27 -3.03 -7.06
N LYS A 172 12.38 -3.71 -6.72
CA LYS A 172 13.48 -4.02 -7.65
C LYS A 172 13.23 -5.29 -8.47
N VAL A 173 12.23 -6.09 -8.08
CA VAL A 173 11.93 -7.36 -8.76
C VAL A 173 11.12 -7.07 -10.03
N GLU A 174 11.77 -7.13 -11.17
CA GLU A 174 11.13 -7.04 -12.47
C GLU A 174 10.66 -8.44 -12.93
N GLY A 175 9.40 -8.53 -13.37
CA GLY A 175 8.86 -9.79 -13.93
C GLY A 175 8.64 -10.94 -12.95
N GLY A 176 8.85 -10.76 -11.65
CA GLY A 176 8.62 -11.78 -10.64
C GLY A 176 7.18 -12.34 -10.71
N THR A 177 7.01 -13.67 -10.67
CA THR A 177 5.69 -14.30 -10.71
C THR A 177 5.02 -14.34 -9.35
N VAL A 178 5.78 -14.49 -8.29
CA VAL A 178 5.28 -14.75 -6.92
C VAL A 178 5.57 -13.60 -5.96
N VAL A 179 6.68 -12.86 -6.17
CA VAL A 179 7.10 -11.71 -5.38
C VAL A 179 7.33 -10.52 -6.29
N GLY A 180 7.05 -9.31 -5.81
CA GLY A 180 7.33 -8.07 -6.52
C GLY A 180 6.25 -7.01 -6.28
N ARG A 181 6.59 -5.78 -6.61
CA ARG A 181 5.68 -4.63 -6.57
C ARG A 181 5.86 -3.81 -7.84
N ALA A 182 4.86 -3.85 -8.72
CA ALA A 182 4.85 -3.11 -9.96
C ALA A 182 4.42 -1.66 -9.74
N ASN A 183 5.32 -0.86 -9.19
CA ASN A 183 5.13 0.58 -9.06
C ASN A 183 6.34 1.28 -9.71
N PRO A 184 6.17 1.95 -10.87
CA PRO A 184 7.29 2.51 -11.62
C PRO A 184 8.01 3.64 -10.87
N ILE A 185 7.30 4.42 -10.06
CA ILE A 185 7.90 5.51 -9.26
C ILE A 185 8.83 4.90 -8.22
N MET A 186 8.30 4.01 -7.36
CA MET A 186 9.12 3.38 -6.32
C MET A 186 10.22 2.49 -6.90
N GLY A 187 9.96 1.79 -8.01
CA GLY A 187 10.97 1.02 -8.72
C GLY A 187 12.14 1.90 -9.19
N GLY A 188 11.83 3.05 -9.80
CA GLY A 188 12.84 4.04 -10.18
C GLY A 188 13.64 4.56 -8.99
N MET A 189 12.98 4.88 -7.88
CA MET A 189 13.63 5.39 -6.66
C MET A 189 14.62 4.38 -6.06
N VAL A 190 14.21 3.11 -5.91
CA VAL A 190 15.01 2.09 -5.20
C VAL A 190 16.11 1.47 -6.06
N LYS A 191 16.02 1.57 -7.38
CA LYS A 191 16.94 0.93 -8.33
C LYS A 191 18.41 1.32 -8.11
N GLN A 192 18.65 2.56 -7.69
CA GLN A 192 19.98 3.12 -7.46
C GLN A 192 20.68 2.64 -6.17
N PHE A 193 19.96 1.94 -5.29
CA PHE A 193 20.49 1.52 -3.99
C PHE A 193 20.80 0.02 -3.95
N SER A 194 21.85 -0.35 -3.24
CA SER A 194 22.12 -1.73 -2.87
C SER A 194 21.09 -2.24 -1.85
N ASN A 195 21.01 -3.55 -1.64
CA ASN A 195 20.12 -4.11 -0.62
C ASN A 195 20.52 -3.70 0.81
N ASP A 196 21.80 -3.48 1.06
CA ASP A 196 22.29 -3.00 2.36
C ASP A 196 21.95 -1.53 2.59
N GLU A 197 22.05 -0.69 1.56
CA GLU A 197 21.57 0.71 1.62
C GLU A 197 20.05 0.77 1.84
N LEU A 198 19.27 -0.09 1.17
CA LEU A 198 17.82 -0.17 1.42
C LEU A 198 17.50 -0.62 2.84
N ARG A 199 18.33 -1.49 3.43
CA ARG A 199 18.19 -1.91 4.83
C ARG A 199 18.53 -0.78 5.80
N LEU A 200 19.55 0.05 5.50
CA LEU A 200 19.86 1.25 6.28
C LEU A 200 18.71 2.27 6.25
N ILE A 201 18.17 2.55 5.07
CA ILE A 201 16.98 3.41 4.91
C ILE A 201 15.81 2.86 5.72
N ALA A 202 15.53 1.55 5.62
CA ALA A 202 14.43 0.90 6.33
C ALA A 202 14.58 1.01 7.85
N ASN A 203 15.78 0.79 8.39
CA ASN A 203 16.09 0.92 9.81
C ASN A 203 15.89 2.37 10.29
N TYR A 204 16.37 3.35 9.53
CA TYR A 204 16.20 4.75 9.86
C TYR A 204 14.73 5.16 9.90
N VAL A 205 13.96 4.84 8.86
CA VAL A 205 12.52 5.19 8.80
C VAL A 205 11.73 4.49 9.90
N ALA A 206 12.09 3.25 10.23
CA ALA A 206 11.48 2.50 11.33
C ALA A 206 11.78 3.10 12.72
N SER A 207 12.90 3.80 12.88
CA SER A 207 13.26 4.45 14.14
C SER A 207 12.54 5.78 14.39
N LEU A 208 11.91 6.34 13.37
CA LEU A 208 11.18 7.60 13.47
C LEU A 208 9.83 7.41 14.19
N PRO A 209 9.37 8.40 14.96
CA PRO A 209 8.04 8.37 15.55
C PRO A 209 6.98 8.35 14.43
N GLY A 210 5.99 7.47 14.57
CA GLY A 210 4.94 7.26 13.58
C GLY A 210 3.59 6.93 14.21
N ASP A 211 2.55 6.94 13.37
CA ASP A 211 1.16 6.70 13.78
C ASP A 211 0.70 5.26 13.52
N LEU A 212 1.59 4.40 12.99
CA LEU A 212 1.22 3.04 12.61
C LEU A 212 1.29 2.08 13.80
N GLU A 213 0.30 1.21 13.91
CA GLU A 213 0.17 0.29 15.03
C GLU A 213 -0.33 -1.10 14.64
N THR A 214 0.00 -2.06 15.50
CA THR A 214 -0.68 -3.35 15.59
C THR A 214 -1.59 -3.32 16.81
N ILE A 215 -2.92 -3.35 16.59
CA ILE A 215 -3.89 -3.35 17.69
C ILE A 215 -4.33 -4.77 17.96
N PRO A 216 -3.97 -5.35 19.12
CA PRO A 216 -4.41 -6.67 19.50
C PRO A 216 -5.93 -6.72 19.69
N GLN A 217 -6.59 -7.69 19.06
CA GLN A 217 -8.02 -7.85 19.17
C GLN A 217 -8.39 -8.70 20.38
N LYS A 218 -9.39 -8.26 21.15
CA LYS A 218 -9.85 -8.95 22.36
C LYS A 218 -10.39 -10.37 22.11
N ARG A 219 -10.75 -10.71 20.86
CA ARG A 219 -11.28 -12.02 20.48
C ARG A 219 -10.29 -13.19 20.60
N PHE A 220 -9.00 -12.88 20.74
CA PHE A 220 -7.92 -13.88 20.84
C PHE A 220 -7.23 -13.87 22.22
N ARG A 221 -7.91 -13.36 23.24
CA ARG A 221 -7.44 -13.41 24.62
C ARG A 221 -8.21 -14.47 25.40
#